data_7a8d2695dbb7438bec01f8569bb7c55d
#
_entry.id   7a8d2695dbb7438bec01f8569bb7c55d
#
_cell.length_a   1.000
_cell.length_b   1.000
_cell.length_c   1.000
_cell.angle_alpha   90.00
_cell.angle_beta   90.00
_cell.angle_gamma   90.00
#
_symmetry.space_group_name_H-M   'P 1'
#
loop_
_entity.id
_entity.type
_entity.pdbx_description
1 polymer ?
#
loop_
_entity_poly.entity_id
_entity_poly.type
_entity_poly.pdbx_seq_one_letter_code
_entity_poly.pdbx_strand_id
1 'polypeptide(L)'
;MQLVKIVFSCIFLFTSLSLSAAAKAPASGNVPGNAVESASGLHYLTLQPAKPGAASIKPDFFEYKISIWIKNDAGKFQAKESGVLRSSFKSVAQSSPALARAALLSPVGETRRWWFSVTDNSAQTQIFDLTVLGNVNPAPAPADVSAIPANASKTSSGLAYRVIKKGAGTGHPSLQSTITIDYSGWTPDGKLFDSSITRGEKAVFQLSGLISGWKEGLPLMSPGDTYRFWIPGYLAYDSIPNANGPKGMLVFDVTLHGFE
;
A
#
# COMPACT_ATOMS: atom_id res chain seq x y z
N MET A 1 -13.86 -21.46 -0.69
CA MET A 1 -13.85 -20.44 -1.75
C MET A 1 -13.82 -18.99 -1.22
N GLN A 2 -13.47 -18.76 0.05
CA GLN A 2 -13.43 -17.41 0.67
C GLN A 2 -12.03 -16.93 1.11
N LEU A 3 -11.01 -17.78 1.09
CA LEU A 3 -9.67 -17.47 1.64
C LEU A 3 -8.69 -16.80 0.68
N VAL A 4 -8.99 -16.77 -0.61
CA VAL A 4 -8.19 -16.03 -1.60
C VAL A 4 -8.41 -14.51 -1.50
N LYS A 5 -9.43 -14.04 -0.77
CA LYS A 5 -9.78 -12.62 -0.69
C LYS A 5 -8.89 -11.77 0.23
N ILE A 6 -8.16 -12.36 1.18
CA ILE A 6 -7.40 -11.57 2.18
C ILE A 6 -6.05 -11.08 1.63
N VAL A 7 -5.42 -11.81 0.73
CA VAL A 7 -4.17 -11.37 0.06
C VAL A 7 -4.47 -10.41 -1.10
N PHE A 8 -5.72 -10.37 -1.59
CA PHE A 8 -6.08 -9.67 -2.82
C PHE A 8 -6.56 -8.22 -2.64
N SER A 9 -6.77 -7.74 -1.43
CA SER A 9 -7.30 -6.37 -1.23
C SER A 9 -6.29 -5.24 -1.45
N CYS A 10 -5.01 -5.56 -1.60
CA CYS A 10 -3.95 -4.58 -1.93
C CYS A 10 -3.32 -4.78 -3.31
N ILE A 11 -3.78 -5.75 -4.10
CA ILE A 11 -3.15 -6.10 -5.39
C ILE A 11 -4.22 -6.13 -6.48
N PHE A 12 -4.77 -5.01 -6.89
CA PHE A 12 -5.54 -4.93 -8.13
C PHE A 12 -5.16 -3.68 -8.93
N LEU A 13 -4.26 -3.90 -9.87
CA LEU A 13 -4.31 -3.43 -11.26
C LEU A 13 -3.11 -4.04 -12.00
N PHE A 14 -3.36 -5.16 -12.67
CA PHE A 14 -2.35 -5.75 -13.55
C PHE A 14 -2.43 -5.10 -14.92
N THR A 15 -1.52 -4.19 -15.22
CA THR A 15 -1.17 -3.89 -16.61
C THR A 15 -0.13 -4.89 -17.07
N SER A 16 -0.36 -5.48 -18.25
CA SER A 16 0.56 -6.39 -18.93
C SER A 16 1.95 -5.77 -19.08
N LEU A 17 2.97 -6.35 -18.43
CA LEU A 17 4.36 -5.98 -18.67
C LEU A 17 5.24 -7.22 -18.89
N SER A 18 6.05 -7.08 -19.92
CA SER A 18 7.13 -7.89 -20.47
C SER A 18 7.79 -8.92 -19.54
N LEU A 19 7.99 -10.13 -20.11
CA LEU A 19 8.82 -11.21 -19.58
C LEU A 19 10.22 -10.72 -19.19
N SER A 20 10.45 -10.54 -17.90
CA SER A 20 11.74 -10.73 -17.27
C SER A 20 11.97 -12.23 -17.15
N ALA A 21 13.23 -12.71 -17.31
CA ALA A 21 13.55 -14.13 -17.25
C ALA A 21 12.82 -14.80 -16.06
N ALA A 22 11.78 -15.56 -16.36
CA ALA A 22 10.88 -16.13 -15.36
C ALA A 22 11.68 -17.01 -14.42
N ALA A 23 11.61 -16.75 -13.12
CA ALA A 23 12.20 -17.63 -12.13
C ALA A 23 11.63 -19.03 -12.33
N LYS A 24 12.51 -20.06 -12.33
CA LYS A 24 12.10 -21.45 -12.54
C LYS A 24 11.05 -21.82 -11.47
N ALA A 25 9.93 -22.40 -11.93
CA ALA A 25 8.86 -22.85 -11.04
C ALA A 25 9.39 -23.77 -9.93
N PRO A 26 8.81 -23.73 -8.70
CA PRO A 26 9.17 -24.67 -7.66
C PRO A 26 8.84 -26.10 -8.10
N ALA A 27 9.75 -27.05 -7.82
CA ALA A 27 9.56 -28.45 -8.20
C ALA A 27 8.40 -29.12 -7.44
N SER A 28 8.13 -28.67 -6.21
CA SER A 28 7.04 -29.14 -5.36
C SER A 28 6.51 -28.03 -4.46
N GLY A 29 5.38 -28.27 -3.78
CA GLY A 29 4.86 -27.38 -2.74
C GLY A 29 5.61 -27.50 -1.41
N ASN A 30 6.45 -28.55 -1.25
CA ASN A 30 7.17 -28.80 -0.01
C ASN A 30 8.43 -27.93 0.08
N VAL A 31 8.83 -27.64 1.30
CA VAL A 31 10.12 -27.00 1.60
C VAL A 31 11.24 -27.95 1.15
N PRO A 32 12.16 -27.54 0.26
CA PRO A 32 13.27 -28.40 -0.16
C PRO A 32 14.30 -28.55 0.98
N GLY A 33 14.99 -29.70 0.99
CA GLY A 33 15.93 -30.02 2.07
C GLY A 33 17.16 -29.10 2.18
N ASN A 34 17.43 -28.30 1.15
CA ASN A 34 18.49 -27.28 1.14
C ASN A 34 17.98 -25.87 1.44
N ALA A 35 16.71 -25.69 1.83
CA ALA A 35 16.20 -24.41 2.27
C ALA A 35 16.76 -24.04 3.64
N VAL A 36 17.00 -22.74 3.81
CA VAL A 36 17.44 -22.17 5.09
C VAL A 36 16.22 -21.82 5.92
N GLU A 37 16.19 -22.25 7.17
CA GLU A 37 15.18 -21.79 8.13
C GLU A 37 15.65 -20.49 8.78
N SER A 38 14.80 -19.48 8.75
CA SER A 38 15.03 -18.20 9.42
C SER A 38 14.67 -18.29 10.91
N ALA A 39 15.17 -17.37 11.71
CA ALA A 39 14.83 -17.26 13.15
C ALA A 39 13.32 -17.10 13.42
N SER A 40 12.53 -16.72 12.40
CA SER A 40 11.08 -16.60 12.48
C SER A 40 10.31 -17.84 12.00
N GLY A 41 11.01 -18.96 11.74
CA GLY A 41 10.42 -20.20 11.27
C GLY A 41 10.00 -20.20 9.79
N LEU A 42 10.34 -19.14 9.03
CA LEU A 42 10.14 -19.11 7.59
C LEU A 42 11.32 -19.80 6.89
N HIS A 43 11.01 -20.57 5.85
CA HIS A 43 12.04 -21.22 5.04
C HIS A 43 12.27 -20.48 3.74
N TYR A 44 13.52 -20.35 3.30
CA TYR A 44 13.85 -19.69 2.05
C TYR A 44 15.02 -20.33 1.30
N LEU A 45 15.06 -20.05 -0.01
CA LEU A 45 16.23 -20.25 -0.87
C LEU A 45 16.60 -18.94 -1.54
N THR A 46 17.87 -18.61 -1.55
CA THR A 46 18.38 -17.50 -2.37
C THR A 46 18.42 -17.93 -3.83
N LEU A 47 17.61 -17.26 -4.66
CA LEU A 47 17.58 -17.46 -6.11
C LEU A 47 18.61 -16.55 -6.82
N GLN A 48 18.76 -15.34 -6.34
CA GLN A 48 19.73 -14.36 -6.82
C GLN A 48 20.33 -13.64 -5.59
N PRO A 49 21.65 -13.70 -5.39
CA PRO A 49 22.29 -13.05 -4.25
C PRO A 49 22.28 -11.53 -4.39
N ALA A 50 22.23 -10.84 -3.27
CA ALA A 50 22.46 -9.41 -3.19
C ALA A 50 23.92 -9.05 -3.51
N LYS A 51 24.17 -7.76 -3.77
CA LYS A 51 25.54 -7.23 -3.80
C LYS A 51 26.18 -7.35 -2.42
N PRO A 52 27.52 -7.59 -2.34
CA PRO A 52 28.22 -7.60 -1.07
C PRO A 52 27.95 -6.33 -0.25
N GLY A 53 27.65 -6.50 1.04
CA GLY A 53 27.35 -5.40 1.96
C GLY A 53 25.93 -4.84 1.87
N ALA A 54 25.05 -5.42 1.08
CA ALA A 54 23.65 -4.99 1.00
C ALA A 54 22.97 -5.15 2.37
N ALA A 55 22.36 -4.08 2.87
CA ALA A 55 21.59 -4.06 4.11
C ALA A 55 20.13 -4.49 3.86
N SER A 56 19.45 -4.91 4.93
CA SER A 56 18.00 -5.06 4.91
C SER A 56 17.29 -3.70 5.01
N ILE A 57 16.01 -3.67 4.61
CA ILE A 57 15.20 -2.46 4.73
C ILE A 57 14.89 -2.11 6.19
N LYS A 58 14.59 -0.83 6.43
CA LYS A 58 13.93 -0.36 7.65
C LYS A 58 12.42 -0.60 7.55
N PRO A 59 11.70 -0.78 8.67
CA PRO A 59 10.25 -0.99 8.67
C PRO A 59 9.49 0.32 8.40
N ASP A 60 9.64 0.85 7.20
CA ASP A 60 9.02 2.07 6.68
C ASP A 60 8.40 1.78 5.30
N PHE A 61 8.33 2.76 4.41
CA PHE A 61 7.95 2.51 3.01
C PHE A 61 9.08 1.84 2.26
N PHE A 62 8.75 0.83 1.47
CA PHE A 62 9.73 0.08 0.68
C PHE A 62 9.19 -0.35 -0.68
N GLU A 63 10.13 -0.54 -1.61
CA GLU A 63 9.87 -1.08 -2.94
C GLU A 63 10.23 -2.57 -2.98
N TYR A 64 9.41 -3.35 -3.68
CA TYR A 64 9.65 -4.77 -3.88
C TYR A 64 8.97 -5.30 -5.14
N LYS A 65 9.44 -6.45 -5.61
CA LYS A 65 8.74 -7.30 -6.59
C LYS A 65 8.36 -8.60 -5.91
N ILE A 66 7.21 -9.13 -6.25
CA ILE A 66 6.75 -10.41 -5.73
C ILE A 66 6.16 -11.26 -6.86
N SER A 67 6.50 -12.55 -6.89
CA SER A 67 5.85 -13.56 -7.72
C SER A 67 5.23 -14.59 -6.81
N ILE A 68 3.91 -14.72 -6.85
CA ILE A 68 3.18 -15.72 -6.06
C ILE A 68 3.00 -16.96 -6.90
N TRP A 69 3.41 -18.11 -6.38
CA TRP A 69 3.32 -19.40 -7.07
C TRP A 69 2.02 -20.11 -6.70
N ILE A 70 1.16 -20.30 -7.67
CA ILE A 70 -0.16 -20.94 -7.51
C ILE A 70 -0.19 -22.21 -8.35
N LYS A 71 -0.70 -23.32 -7.78
CA LYS A 71 -0.99 -24.52 -8.58
C LYS A 71 -2.22 -24.29 -9.45
N ASN A 72 -2.10 -24.56 -10.75
CA ASN A 72 -3.24 -24.60 -11.65
C ASN A 72 -4.01 -25.93 -11.53
N ASP A 73 -5.10 -26.09 -12.26
CA ASP A 73 -5.95 -27.30 -12.25
C ASP A 73 -5.19 -28.56 -12.67
N ALA A 74 -4.11 -28.43 -13.43
CA ALA A 74 -3.22 -29.54 -13.80
C ALA A 74 -2.14 -29.84 -12.72
N GLY A 75 -2.20 -29.19 -11.55
CA GLY A 75 -1.26 -29.35 -10.46
C GLY A 75 0.12 -28.70 -10.70
N LYS A 76 0.31 -27.96 -11.79
CA LYS A 76 1.56 -27.27 -12.13
C LYS A 76 1.58 -25.87 -11.50
N PHE A 77 2.77 -25.46 -11.01
CA PHE A 77 2.95 -24.12 -10.50
C PHE A 77 3.02 -23.08 -11.63
N GLN A 78 2.25 -22.02 -11.48
CA GLN A 78 2.30 -20.83 -12.32
C GLN A 78 2.59 -19.62 -11.44
N ALA A 79 3.48 -18.74 -11.90
CA ALA A 79 3.75 -17.49 -11.23
C ALA A 79 2.68 -16.46 -11.59
N LYS A 80 2.16 -15.78 -10.57
CA LYS A 80 1.47 -14.51 -10.72
C LYS A 80 2.45 -13.42 -10.28
N GLU A 81 3.04 -12.75 -11.27
CA GLU A 81 4.06 -11.73 -11.02
C GLU A 81 3.43 -10.37 -10.74
N SER A 82 4.07 -9.60 -9.87
CA SER A 82 3.82 -8.17 -9.73
C SER A 82 4.84 -7.38 -10.55
N GLY A 83 4.49 -6.16 -10.94
CA GLY A 83 5.45 -5.13 -11.25
C GLY A 83 6.22 -4.68 -9.99
N VAL A 84 6.84 -3.51 -10.05
CA VAL A 84 7.39 -2.86 -8.85
C VAL A 84 6.24 -2.36 -7.99
N LEU A 85 6.19 -2.83 -6.76
CA LEU A 85 5.22 -2.40 -5.76
C LEU A 85 5.91 -1.52 -4.72
N ARG A 86 5.19 -0.54 -4.20
CA ARG A 86 5.60 0.31 -3.08
C ARG A 86 4.56 0.24 -2.00
N SER A 87 4.97 -0.05 -0.78
CA SER A 87 4.02 -0.20 0.34
C SER A 87 4.63 0.29 1.63
N SER A 88 3.77 0.72 2.58
CA SER A 88 4.21 0.88 3.95
C SER A 88 4.39 -0.50 4.60
N PHE A 89 5.44 -0.64 5.39
CA PHE A 89 5.67 -1.88 6.14
C PHE A 89 4.45 -2.24 7.02
N LYS A 90 3.83 -1.24 7.64
CA LYS A 90 2.63 -1.42 8.48
C LYS A 90 1.48 -2.06 7.71
N SER A 91 1.19 -1.56 6.50
CA SER A 91 0.12 -2.11 5.64
C SER A 91 0.41 -3.55 5.24
N VAL A 92 1.66 -3.85 4.83
CA VAL A 92 2.06 -5.21 4.48
C VAL A 92 2.00 -6.13 5.69
N ALA A 93 2.43 -5.68 6.87
CA ALA A 93 2.39 -6.48 8.10
C ALA A 93 0.96 -6.81 8.55
N GLN A 94 0.01 -5.93 8.28
CA GLN A 94 -1.42 -6.17 8.57
C GLN A 94 -2.07 -7.15 7.58
N SER A 95 -1.74 -7.03 6.28
CA SER A 95 -2.34 -7.86 5.21
C SER A 95 -1.63 -9.21 5.04
N SER A 96 -0.33 -9.25 5.22
CA SER A 96 0.51 -10.45 5.08
C SER A 96 1.72 -10.40 6.02
N PRO A 97 1.56 -10.83 7.28
CA PRO A 97 2.66 -10.86 8.25
C PRO A 97 3.89 -11.65 7.78
N ALA A 98 3.68 -12.73 7.02
CA ALA A 98 4.76 -13.53 6.46
C ALA A 98 5.59 -12.76 5.43
N LEU A 99 4.92 -12.02 4.53
CA LEU A 99 5.59 -11.16 3.53
C LEU A 99 6.38 -10.04 4.21
N ALA A 100 5.82 -9.41 5.25
CA ALA A 100 6.51 -8.38 6.01
C ALA A 100 7.79 -8.91 6.66
N ARG A 101 7.73 -10.10 7.30
CA ARG A 101 8.91 -10.76 7.89
C ARG A 101 9.94 -11.11 6.81
N ALA A 102 9.50 -11.69 5.69
CA ALA A 102 10.36 -12.02 4.57
C ALA A 102 11.09 -10.78 4.03
N ALA A 103 10.39 -9.64 3.92
CA ALA A 103 10.98 -8.38 3.47
C ALA A 103 12.09 -7.87 4.39
N LEU A 104 11.88 -7.90 5.72
CA LEU A 104 12.92 -7.52 6.71
C LEU A 104 14.14 -8.42 6.68
N LEU A 105 13.96 -9.70 6.38
CA LEU A 105 15.02 -10.70 6.35
C LEU A 105 15.76 -10.75 5.01
N SER A 106 15.24 -10.11 3.97
CA SER A 106 15.85 -10.09 2.64
C SER A 106 16.75 -8.88 2.47
N PRO A 107 18.05 -9.06 2.19
CA PRO A 107 18.93 -7.97 1.80
C PRO A 107 18.42 -7.28 0.52
N VAL A 108 18.63 -5.98 0.42
CA VAL A 108 18.23 -5.20 -0.76
C VAL A 108 18.92 -5.74 -2.01
N GLY A 109 18.14 -5.99 -3.07
CA GLY A 109 18.60 -6.56 -4.34
C GLY A 109 18.71 -8.08 -4.36
N GLU A 110 18.49 -8.77 -3.25
CA GLU A 110 18.43 -10.23 -3.21
C GLU A 110 17.04 -10.72 -3.62
N THR A 111 16.99 -11.79 -4.42
CA THR A 111 15.74 -12.50 -4.71
C THR A 111 15.73 -13.80 -3.93
N ARG A 112 14.76 -13.96 -3.05
CA ARG A 112 14.54 -15.17 -2.27
C ARG A 112 13.21 -15.80 -2.59
N ARG A 113 13.19 -17.13 -2.68
CA ARG A 113 11.96 -17.92 -2.65
C ARG A 113 11.65 -18.29 -1.22
N TRP A 114 10.42 -18.02 -0.79
CA TRP A 114 9.95 -18.24 0.56
C TRP A 114 8.83 -19.26 0.59
N TRP A 115 8.82 -20.11 1.60
CA TRP A 115 7.76 -21.04 1.93
C TRP A 115 7.22 -20.70 3.31
N PHE A 116 5.90 -20.64 3.43
CA PHE A 116 5.26 -20.52 4.73
C PHE A 116 3.95 -21.30 4.74
N SER A 117 3.65 -21.97 5.86
CA SER A 117 2.40 -22.66 6.07
C SER A 117 1.33 -21.67 6.48
N VAL A 118 0.17 -21.70 5.82
CA VAL A 118 -1.00 -20.96 6.26
C VAL A 118 -1.64 -21.76 7.38
N THR A 119 -1.74 -21.16 8.56
CA THR A 119 -2.26 -21.81 9.78
C THR A 119 -3.79 -21.90 9.82
N ASP A 120 -4.47 -21.64 8.73
CA ASP A 120 -5.88 -21.98 8.58
C ASP A 120 -6.01 -23.47 8.21
N ASN A 121 -7.15 -24.06 8.49
CA ASN A 121 -7.49 -25.48 8.31
C ASN A 121 -7.17 -26.08 6.93
N SER A 122 -6.47 -25.41 6.03
CA SER A 122 -6.20 -25.83 4.66
C SER A 122 -4.86 -26.53 4.46
N ALA A 123 -3.95 -26.55 5.43
CA ALA A 123 -2.59 -27.11 5.34
C ALA A 123 -1.82 -26.73 4.04
N GLN A 124 -2.16 -25.58 3.44
CA GLN A 124 -1.54 -25.15 2.19
C GLN A 124 -0.27 -24.36 2.45
N THR A 125 0.81 -24.80 1.82
CA THR A 125 2.04 -24.02 1.77
C THR A 125 1.92 -22.94 0.70
N GLN A 126 2.09 -21.69 1.07
CA GLN A 126 2.23 -20.60 0.11
C GLN A 126 3.70 -20.43 -0.27
N ILE A 127 3.93 -20.20 -1.56
CA ILE A 127 5.28 -20.00 -2.10
C ILE A 127 5.30 -18.66 -2.81
N PHE A 128 6.28 -17.82 -2.51
CA PHE A 128 6.49 -16.60 -3.25
C PHE A 128 7.98 -16.27 -3.40
N ASP A 129 8.32 -15.69 -4.54
CA ASP A 129 9.64 -15.11 -4.79
C ASP A 129 9.55 -13.62 -4.47
N LEU A 130 10.43 -13.14 -3.63
CA LEU A 130 10.48 -11.75 -3.20
C LEU A 130 11.85 -11.15 -3.53
N THR A 131 11.83 -10.01 -4.22
CA THR A 131 12.99 -9.13 -4.37
C THR A 131 12.70 -7.81 -3.69
N VAL A 132 13.41 -7.49 -2.64
CA VAL A 132 13.35 -6.17 -1.98
C VAL A 132 14.27 -5.22 -2.73
N LEU A 133 13.75 -4.09 -3.19
CA LEU A 133 14.49 -3.11 -4.01
C LEU A 133 15.08 -1.98 -3.17
N GLY A 134 14.51 -1.68 -2.01
CA GLY A 134 15.01 -0.67 -1.08
C GLY A 134 13.91 0.05 -0.31
N ASN A 135 14.31 0.97 0.57
CA ASN A 135 13.37 1.90 1.18
C ASN A 135 13.02 3.03 0.19
N VAL A 136 11.78 3.49 0.26
CA VAL A 136 11.27 4.66 -0.48
C VAL A 136 11.27 5.85 0.47
N ASN A 137 11.74 7.00 0.01
CA ASN A 137 11.60 8.24 0.77
C ASN A 137 10.13 8.65 0.80
N PRO A 138 9.51 8.77 1.98
CA PRO A 138 8.13 9.21 2.09
C PRO A 138 7.97 10.67 1.63
N ALA A 139 6.76 11.03 1.22
CA ALA A 139 6.42 12.42 0.96
C ALA A 139 6.67 13.27 2.23
N PRO A 140 7.41 14.38 2.15
CA PRO A 140 7.69 15.22 3.31
C PRO A 140 6.40 15.84 3.87
N ALA A 141 6.32 15.92 5.19
CA ALA A 141 5.20 16.62 5.83
C ALA A 141 5.23 18.12 5.50
N PRO A 142 4.07 18.72 5.24
CA PRO A 142 3.99 20.16 5.03
C PRO A 142 4.29 20.94 6.31
N ALA A 143 4.80 22.17 6.18
CA ALA A 143 5.19 23.00 7.33
C ALA A 143 4.02 23.32 8.28
N ASP A 144 2.79 23.33 7.78
CA ASP A 144 1.56 23.62 8.54
C ASP A 144 0.78 22.36 8.95
N VAL A 145 1.45 21.19 9.00
CA VAL A 145 0.84 19.89 9.36
C VAL A 145 0.33 19.87 10.81
N SER A 146 1.00 20.57 11.71
CA SER A 146 0.73 20.51 13.17
C SER A 146 -0.53 21.24 13.61
N ALA A 147 -1.00 22.24 12.84
CA ALA A 147 -2.15 23.05 13.20
C ALA A 147 -2.85 23.65 11.99
N ILE A 148 -4.14 23.89 12.11
CA ILE A 148 -4.94 24.57 11.08
C ILE A 148 -4.50 26.03 11.00
N PRO A 149 -3.97 26.50 9.85
CA PRO A 149 -3.55 27.89 9.72
C PRO A 149 -4.75 28.86 9.70
N ALA A 150 -4.53 30.10 10.17
CA ALA A 150 -5.59 31.08 10.28
C ALA A 150 -6.27 31.44 8.94
N ASN A 151 -5.56 31.27 7.82
CA ASN A 151 -6.07 31.52 6.47
C ASN A 151 -6.73 30.28 5.80
N ALA A 152 -6.95 29.21 6.53
CA ALA A 152 -7.72 28.08 6.04
C ALA A 152 -9.21 28.38 6.07
N SER A 153 -9.93 28.00 5.01
CA SER A 153 -11.39 27.99 4.99
C SER A 153 -11.91 26.87 5.87
N LYS A 154 -13.08 27.06 6.48
CA LYS A 154 -13.73 26.03 7.30
C LYS A 154 -15.17 25.84 6.87
N THR A 155 -15.63 24.61 6.91
CA THR A 155 -17.03 24.25 6.75
C THR A 155 -17.75 24.27 8.11
N SER A 156 -19.07 24.14 8.08
CA SER A 156 -19.89 24.08 9.30
C SER A 156 -19.60 22.85 10.16
N SER A 157 -19.14 21.74 9.56
CA SER A 157 -18.73 20.53 10.27
C SER A 157 -17.37 20.65 10.96
N GLY A 158 -16.60 21.73 10.71
CA GLY A 158 -15.26 21.93 11.23
C GLY A 158 -14.14 21.35 10.34
N LEU A 159 -14.45 20.79 9.16
CA LEU A 159 -13.44 20.48 8.16
C LEU A 159 -12.74 21.76 7.72
N ALA A 160 -11.41 21.82 7.86
CA ALA A 160 -10.65 22.94 7.34
C ALA A 160 -9.94 22.55 6.04
N TYR A 161 -9.80 23.53 5.13
CA TYR A 161 -9.13 23.29 3.85
C TYR A 161 -8.47 24.55 3.29
N ARG A 162 -7.50 24.33 2.41
CA ARG A 162 -6.84 25.38 1.63
C ARG A 162 -6.59 24.88 0.21
N VAL A 163 -6.87 25.75 -0.76
CA VAL A 163 -6.50 25.49 -2.16
C VAL A 163 -4.99 25.69 -2.28
N ILE A 164 -4.26 24.64 -2.62
CA ILE A 164 -2.82 24.67 -2.87
C ILE A 164 -2.56 24.98 -4.35
N LYS A 165 -3.36 24.37 -5.24
CA LYS A 165 -3.30 24.61 -6.67
C LYS A 165 -4.71 24.53 -7.24
N LYS A 166 -5.07 25.47 -8.12
CA LYS A 166 -6.30 25.44 -8.85
C LYS A 166 -6.09 24.71 -10.18
N GLY A 167 -6.95 23.76 -10.51
CA GLY A 167 -7.01 23.05 -11.79
C GLY A 167 -7.81 23.82 -12.83
N ALA A 168 -7.81 23.29 -14.04
CA ALA A 168 -8.59 23.82 -15.16
C ALA A 168 -9.86 23.00 -15.48
N GLY A 169 -10.08 21.89 -14.77
CA GLY A 169 -11.24 21.03 -14.96
C GLY A 169 -12.52 21.68 -14.44
N THR A 170 -13.65 21.15 -14.88
CA THR A 170 -14.99 21.59 -14.51
C THR A 170 -15.76 20.48 -13.82
N GLY A 171 -16.81 20.85 -13.10
CA GLY A 171 -17.63 19.90 -12.35
C GLY A 171 -17.01 19.50 -11.01
N HIS A 172 -17.81 18.80 -10.22
CA HIS A 172 -17.47 18.37 -8.88
C HIS A 172 -17.94 16.92 -8.67
N PRO A 173 -17.17 16.05 -8.00
CA PRO A 173 -17.62 14.70 -7.71
C PRO A 173 -18.82 14.70 -6.75
N SER A 174 -19.71 13.76 -6.93
CA SER A 174 -20.82 13.46 -6.02
C SER A 174 -20.44 12.27 -5.14
N LEU A 175 -21.26 11.95 -4.13
CA LEU A 175 -21.04 10.77 -3.28
C LEU A 175 -21.07 9.44 -4.07
N GLN A 176 -21.74 9.43 -5.23
CA GLN A 176 -21.85 8.26 -6.12
C GLN A 176 -20.65 8.15 -7.08
N SER A 177 -19.80 9.16 -7.14
CA SER A 177 -18.67 9.19 -8.06
C SER A 177 -17.56 8.23 -7.64
N THR A 178 -16.96 7.58 -8.63
CA THR A 178 -15.64 6.97 -8.52
C THR A 178 -14.60 8.03 -8.83
N ILE A 179 -13.72 8.31 -7.90
CA ILE A 179 -12.70 9.35 -8.00
C ILE A 179 -11.33 8.76 -8.28
N THR A 180 -10.52 9.44 -9.09
CA THR A 180 -9.10 9.16 -9.29
C THR A 180 -8.28 10.30 -8.70
N ILE A 181 -7.43 9.99 -7.72
CA ILE A 181 -6.67 10.98 -6.95
C ILE A 181 -5.21 10.59 -6.74
N ASP A 182 -4.37 11.59 -6.49
CA ASP A 182 -3.15 11.42 -5.72
C ASP A 182 -3.34 12.04 -4.34
N TYR A 183 -2.76 11.41 -3.31
CA TYR A 183 -2.83 11.94 -1.97
C TYR A 183 -1.62 11.54 -1.11
N SER A 184 -1.40 12.34 -0.07
CA SER A 184 -0.54 11.99 1.06
C SER A 184 -1.23 12.42 2.35
N GLY A 185 -1.16 11.56 3.38
CA GLY A 185 -1.81 11.78 4.67
C GLY A 185 -0.82 11.71 5.83
N TRP A 186 -0.86 12.72 6.70
CA TRP A 186 0.01 12.84 7.87
C TRP A 186 -0.80 13.02 9.16
N THR A 187 -0.20 12.57 10.26
CA THR A 187 -0.60 12.97 11.61
C THR A 187 0.02 14.32 11.96
N PRO A 188 -0.50 15.07 12.96
CA PRO A 188 -0.02 16.42 13.30
C PRO A 188 1.46 16.49 13.72
N ASP A 189 2.05 15.38 14.14
CA ASP A 189 3.48 15.24 14.43
C ASP A 189 4.34 15.08 13.16
N GLY A 190 3.74 15.17 11.97
CA GLY A 190 4.41 15.09 10.67
C GLY A 190 4.68 13.68 10.19
N LYS A 191 4.19 12.65 10.87
CA LYS A 191 4.36 11.27 10.45
C LYS A 191 3.44 10.93 9.29
N LEU A 192 4.00 10.58 8.13
CA LEU A 192 3.24 10.03 7.02
C LEU A 192 2.64 8.68 7.42
N PHE A 193 1.35 8.50 7.23
CA PHE A 193 0.70 7.21 7.48
C PHE A 193 0.18 6.53 6.23
N ASP A 194 -0.11 7.30 5.17
CA ASP A 194 -0.54 6.78 3.87
C ASP A 194 -0.26 7.77 2.73
N SER A 195 0.10 7.25 1.54
CA SER A 195 0.37 8.10 0.37
C SER A 195 0.33 7.29 -0.93
N SER A 196 -0.53 7.67 -1.86
CA SER A 196 -0.53 7.15 -3.23
C SER A 196 0.74 7.56 -3.98
N ILE A 197 1.22 8.79 -3.73
CA ILE A 197 2.45 9.33 -4.34
C ILE A 197 3.66 8.48 -3.93
N THR A 198 3.79 8.15 -2.64
CA THR A 198 4.87 7.30 -2.15
C THR A 198 4.77 5.88 -2.72
N ARG A 199 3.56 5.37 -2.95
CA ARG A 199 3.34 4.09 -3.64
C ARG A 199 3.61 4.16 -5.14
N GLY A 200 3.63 5.35 -5.74
CA GLY A 200 3.90 5.56 -7.16
C GLY A 200 2.72 5.22 -8.08
N GLU A 201 1.50 5.20 -7.56
CA GLU A 201 0.28 4.90 -8.32
C GLU A 201 -0.89 5.75 -7.83
N LYS A 202 -1.76 6.15 -8.76
CA LYS A 202 -2.98 6.88 -8.43
C LYS A 202 -3.95 5.97 -7.68
N ALA A 203 -4.66 6.54 -6.74
CA ALA A 203 -5.71 5.84 -6.02
C ALA A 203 -7.07 6.06 -6.69
N VAL A 204 -7.85 4.98 -6.79
CA VAL A 204 -9.22 5.00 -7.33
C VAL A 204 -10.16 4.54 -6.22
N PHE A 205 -11.14 5.36 -5.87
CA PHE A 205 -12.07 5.09 -4.78
C PHE A 205 -13.50 5.47 -5.14
N GLN A 206 -14.46 4.69 -4.63
CA GLN A 206 -15.86 5.10 -4.53
C GLN A 206 -15.97 6.12 -3.39
N LEU A 207 -16.41 7.36 -3.68
CA LEU A 207 -16.41 8.46 -2.69
C LEU A 207 -17.29 8.15 -1.46
N SER A 208 -18.42 7.49 -1.64
CA SER A 208 -19.32 7.11 -0.55
C SER A 208 -18.69 6.19 0.50
N GLY A 209 -17.65 5.43 0.13
CA GLY A 209 -16.94 4.50 1.03
C GLY A 209 -15.85 5.13 1.88
N LEU A 210 -15.57 6.42 1.72
CA LEU A 210 -14.46 7.10 2.37
C LEU A 210 -14.86 7.74 3.72
N ILE A 211 -13.87 8.27 4.46
CA ILE A 211 -14.09 9.01 5.70
C ILE A 211 -14.93 10.26 5.45
N SER A 212 -15.66 10.69 6.49
CA SER A 212 -16.63 11.80 6.37
C SER A 212 -15.98 13.10 5.88
N GLY A 213 -14.76 13.40 6.31
CA GLY A 213 -14.03 14.58 5.83
C GLY A 213 -13.74 14.55 4.33
N TRP A 214 -13.49 13.38 3.73
CA TRP A 214 -13.32 13.25 2.27
C TRP A 214 -14.66 13.32 1.53
N LYS A 215 -15.72 12.71 2.07
CA LYS A 215 -17.07 12.82 1.50
C LYS A 215 -17.57 14.25 1.44
N GLU A 216 -17.13 15.10 2.34
CA GLU A 216 -17.47 16.52 2.37
C GLU A 216 -16.49 17.38 1.56
N GLY A 217 -15.19 17.11 1.68
CA GLY A 217 -14.14 17.95 1.09
C GLY A 217 -13.93 17.77 -0.40
N LEU A 218 -13.99 16.52 -0.92
CA LEU A 218 -13.72 16.25 -2.33
C LEU A 218 -14.78 16.85 -3.27
N PRO A 219 -16.08 16.95 -2.92
CA PRO A 219 -17.06 17.70 -3.70
C PRO A 219 -16.77 19.20 -3.85
N LEU A 220 -15.85 19.77 -3.08
CA LEU A 220 -15.39 21.17 -3.26
C LEU A 220 -14.34 21.31 -4.37
N MET A 221 -13.76 20.20 -4.84
CA MET A 221 -12.68 20.17 -5.81
C MET A 221 -13.20 19.95 -7.24
N SER A 222 -12.47 20.52 -8.21
CA SER A 222 -12.60 20.19 -9.64
C SER A 222 -11.35 19.45 -10.13
N PRO A 223 -11.41 18.70 -11.24
CA PRO A 223 -10.25 18.02 -11.79
C PRO A 223 -9.05 18.94 -12.01
N GLY A 224 -7.88 18.52 -11.55
CA GLY A 224 -6.63 19.29 -11.54
C GLY A 224 -6.40 20.12 -10.29
N ASP A 225 -7.40 20.29 -9.42
CA ASP A 225 -7.23 20.96 -8.13
C ASP A 225 -6.32 20.13 -7.21
N THR A 226 -5.50 20.82 -6.40
CA THR A 226 -4.82 20.25 -5.24
C THR A 226 -5.26 21.03 -4.00
N TYR A 227 -5.84 20.34 -3.05
CA TYR A 227 -6.30 20.92 -1.78
C TYR A 227 -5.54 20.27 -0.64
N ARG A 228 -5.30 21.05 0.43
CA ARG A 228 -4.93 20.55 1.74
C ARG A 228 -6.13 20.58 2.65
N PHE A 229 -6.39 19.43 3.29
CA PHE A 229 -7.45 19.26 4.28
C PHE A 229 -6.86 19.01 5.65
N TRP A 230 -7.39 19.66 6.67
CA TRP A 230 -7.22 19.32 8.09
C TRP A 230 -8.53 18.75 8.57
N ILE A 231 -8.56 17.44 8.76
CA ILE A 231 -9.77 16.67 9.05
C ILE A 231 -9.80 16.37 10.54
N PRO A 232 -10.76 16.91 11.32
CA PRO A 232 -10.94 16.52 12.71
C PRO A 232 -11.14 15.03 12.86
N GLY A 233 -10.69 14.43 13.95
CA GLY A 233 -10.74 12.99 14.18
C GLY A 233 -12.14 12.38 14.05
N TYR A 234 -13.19 13.12 14.47
CA TYR A 234 -14.59 12.66 14.34
C TYR A 234 -15.10 12.64 12.86
N LEU A 235 -14.44 13.35 11.93
CA LEU A 235 -14.66 13.25 10.48
C LEU A 235 -13.67 12.28 9.81
N ALA A 236 -12.74 11.73 10.56
CA ALA A 236 -11.76 10.74 10.14
C ALA A 236 -12.09 9.37 10.72
N TYR A 237 -11.23 8.81 11.56
CA TYR A 237 -11.36 7.43 12.04
C TYR A 237 -11.82 7.31 13.51
N ASP A 238 -11.98 8.42 14.27
CA ASP A 238 -12.30 8.34 15.70
C ASP A 238 -13.66 7.70 15.95
N SER A 239 -14.63 8.00 15.10
CA SER A 239 -16.02 7.51 15.21
C SER A 239 -16.25 6.14 14.55
N ILE A 240 -15.22 5.55 13.92
CA ILE A 240 -15.34 4.25 13.24
C ILE A 240 -14.80 3.16 14.16
N PRO A 241 -15.66 2.26 14.67
CA PRO A 241 -15.22 1.12 15.48
C PRO A 241 -14.22 0.26 14.72
N ASN A 242 -13.14 -0.15 15.39
CA ASN A 242 -12.10 -1.03 14.84
C ASN A 242 -11.39 -0.51 13.56
N ALA A 243 -11.48 0.80 13.26
CA ALA A 243 -10.73 1.38 12.17
C ALA A 243 -9.22 1.31 12.46
N ASN A 244 -8.46 0.87 11.47
CA ASN A 244 -6.98 0.78 11.53
C ASN A 244 -6.28 2.12 11.26
N GLY A 245 -7.02 3.21 11.03
CA GLY A 245 -6.50 4.55 10.78
C GLY A 245 -5.97 5.23 12.05
N PRO A 246 -5.07 6.24 11.90
CA PRO A 246 -4.64 7.06 13.02
C PRO A 246 -5.81 7.80 13.67
N LYS A 247 -5.71 8.05 14.97
CA LYS A 247 -6.70 8.79 15.74
C LYS A 247 -6.36 10.29 15.80
N GLY A 248 -7.36 11.11 16.09
CA GLY A 248 -7.23 12.56 16.14
C GLY A 248 -7.28 13.23 14.77
N MET A 249 -6.87 14.50 14.73
CA MET A 249 -6.82 15.29 13.49
C MET A 249 -5.85 14.65 12.48
N LEU A 250 -6.25 14.63 11.22
CA LEU A 250 -5.42 14.17 10.11
C LEU A 250 -5.26 15.28 9.07
N VAL A 251 -4.11 15.32 8.43
CA VAL A 251 -3.82 16.30 7.37
C VAL A 251 -3.58 15.54 6.07
N PHE A 252 -4.26 15.99 5.00
CA PHE A 252 -4.11 15.39 3.68
C PHE A 252 -3.85 16.45 2.62
N ASP A 253 -2.87 16.22 1.77
CA ASP A 253 -2.81 16.85 0.45
C ASP A 253 -3.46 15.91 -0.54
N VAL A 254 -4.42 16.42 -1.32
CA VAL A 254 -5.16 15.64 -2.31
C VAL A 254 -5.17 16.37 -3.63
N THR A 255 -4.78 15.68 -4.70
CA THR A 255 -4.95 16.13 -6.09
C THR A 255 -6.03 15.31 -6.76
N LEU A 256 -7.12 15.95 -7.21
CA LEU A 256 -8.19 15.30 -7.96
C LEU A 256 -7.80 15.25 -9.44
N HIS A 257 -7.66 14.05 -10.01
CA HIS A 257 -7.37 13.87 -11.44
C HIS A 257 -8.65 13.80 -12.28
N GLY A 258 -9.71 13.17 -11.74
CA GLY A 258 -10.97 13.01 -12.41
C GLY A 258 -11.96 12.20 -11.57
N PHE A 259 -13.21 12.10 -12.10
CA PHE A 259 -14.27 11.32 -11.48
C PHE A 259 -15.27 10.84 -12.54
N GLU A 260 -15.97 9.77 -12.22
CA GLU A 260 -17.05 9.14 -13.00
C GLU A 260 -18.30 8.95 -12.15
#